data_0075aa0bf884a2833826b8627ef5cce3
#
_entry.id   0075aa0bf884a2833826b8627ef5cce3
#
_cell.length_a   1.000
_cell.length_b   1.000
_cell.length_c   1.000
_cell.angle_alpha   90.00
_cell.angle_beta   90.00
_cell.angle_gamma   90.00
#
_symmetry.space_group_name_H-M   'P 1'
#
loop_
_entity.id
_entity.type
_entity.pdbx_description
1 polymer ?
#
loop_
_entity_poly.entity_id
_entity_poly.type
_entity_poly.pdbx_seq_one_letter_code
_entity_poly.pdbx_strand_id
1 'polypeptide(L)'
;MTLPARAVSYQPETHAWAQVESIAPLVLRSTVPARVSSVHVTPGQVVAAGEPLVSFGGPQLDGELAAARARLRAAQGELTAARNTAGSAARTYPLVTNRQALGSAQSALAAAQSRLVAAQAALATLRAQKTVSSPLAAVVSEVSVASGADLSAGAPVVTLLPRGQLWLRAEYFDAAPIPSTITAHFTPTGGAATQTVHLVAELPARAADGARILDFAAISPAAWQAGDTGDLVMSGPPRAAVAVPASALILDAGKWYVLTDTSGKLARQPVVPGPAQGTDVVITTGLRPGVPVVVREAYLLYHRNFAAQYTPPD
;
A
#
# COMPACT_ATOMS: atom_id res chain seq x y z
N MET A 1 53.42 15.21 5.36
CA MET A 1 53.09 13.82 5.77
C MET A 1 52.00 13.32 4.84
N THR A 2 52.18 12.15 4.27
CA THR A 2 51.25 11.51 3.33
C THR A 2 50.65 10.28 4.00
N LEU A 3 49.42 9.95 3.71
CA LEU A 3 48.74 8.72 4.08
C LEU A 3 48.15 8.06 2.84
N PRO A 4 48.17 6.72 2.74
CA PRO A 4 47.50 6.05 1.64
C PRO A 4 45.98 6.18 1.77
N ALA A 5 45.34 6.47 0.66
CA ALA A 5 43.90 6.53 0.57
C ALA A 5 43.32 5.12 0.84
N ARG A 6 42.43 5.00 1.87
CA ARG A 6 41.93 3.72 2.37
C ARG A 6 40.71 3.27 1.59
N ALA A 7 40.74 2.02 1.11
CA ALA A 7 39.53 1.43 0.52
C ALA A 7 38.44 1.25 1.60
N VAL A 8 37.23 1.71 1.29
CA VAL A 8 36.05 1.58 2.16
C VAL A 8 34.84 1.15 1.34
N SER A 9 33.88 0.51 1.98
CA SER A 9 32.54 0.33 1.43
C SER A 9 31.68 1.50 1.89
N TYR A 10 31.05 2.15 0.96
CA TYR A 10 30.14 3.26 1.20
C TYR A 10 28.75 2.87 0.75
N GLN A 11 27.76 3.09 1.59
CA GLN A 11 26.36 2.91 1.29
C GLN A 11 25.70 4.29 1.22
N PRO A 12 25.23 4.70 0.04
CA PRO A 12 24.55 5.98 -0.07
C PRO A 12 23.22 5.94 0.71
N GLU A 13 23.01 6.90 1.57
CA GLU A 13 21.78 7.07 2.32
C GLU A 13 21.09 8.36 1.88
N THR A 14 19.79 8.29 1.82
CA THR A 14 18.93 9.43 1.51
C THR A 14 17.80 9.46 2.51
N HIS A 15 17.51 10.63 3.04
CA HIS A 15 16.44 10.86 3.98
C HIS A 15 15.23 11.46 3.26
N ALA A 16 14.05 11.01 3.64
CA ALA A 16 12.78 11.55 3.17
C ALA A 16 11.79 11.65 4.34
N TRP A 17 10.97 12.67 4.32
CA TRP A 17 9.83 12.74 5.24
C TRP A 17 8.74 11.81 4.74
N ALA A 18 8.16 11.04 5.65
CA ALA A 18 7.13 10.07 5.28
C ALA A 18 5.96 10.10 6.26
N GLN A 19 4.78 9.82 5.73
CA GLN A 19 3.54 9.74 6.49
C GLN A 19 2.86 8.41 6.23
N VAL A 20 2.33 7.80 7.31
CA VAL A 20 1.51 6.60 7.22
C VAL A 20 0.10 7.00 6.76
N GLU A 21 -0.30 6.48 5.62
CA GLU A 21 -1.64 6.67 5.07
C GLU A 21 -2.44 5.38 5.11
N SER A 22 -3.74 5.51 5.35
CA SER A 22 -4.68 4.41 5.16
C SER A 22 -5.24 4.41 3.75
N ILE A 23 -5.65 3.25 3.28
CA ILE A 23 -6.56 3.18 2.13
C ILE A 23 -7.78 4.05 2.43
N ALA A 24 -8.33 4.64 1.36
CA ALA A 24 -9.52 5.47 1.45
C ALA A 24 -10.62 4.80 2.30
N PRO A 25 -11.31 5.58 3.15
CA PRO A 25 -12.41 5.06 3.95
C PRO A 25 -13.46 4.37 3.07
N LEU A 26 -13.88 3.18 3.48
CA LEU A 26 -14.93 2.44 2.79
C LEU A 26 -16.30 2.89 3.31
N VAL A 27 -17.04 3.62 2.49
CA VAL A 27 -18.40 4.05 2.81
C VAL A 27 -19.39 2.98 2.36
N LEU A 28 -19.96 2.24 3.31
CA LEU A 28 -21.03 1.29 3.04
C LEU A 28 -22.36 2.04 2.89
N ARG A 29 -23.09 1.70 1.82
CA ARG A 29 -24.35 2.37 1.45
C ARG A 29 -25.49 1.37 1.43
N SER A 30 -26.70 1.86 1.71
CA SER A 30 -27.92 1.05 1.53
C SER A 30 -28.12 0.75 0.03
N THR A 31 -28.36 -0.51 -0.29
CA THR A 31 -28.65 -0.93 -1.67
C THR A 31 -30.13 -0.80 -2.04
N VAL A 32 -30.99 -0.68 -1.05
CA VAL A 32 -32.45 -0.61 -1.19
C VAL A 32 -33.04 0.44 -0.25
N PRO A 33 -34.21 0.99 -0.56
CA PRO A 33 -34.97 1.77 0.40
C PRO A 33 -35.39 0.86 1.56
N ALA A 34 -35.06 1.23 2.79
CA ALA A 34 -35.36 0.41 3.96
C ALA A 34 -35.40 1.26 5.24
N ARG A 35 -36.06 0.75 6.25
CA ARG A 35 -35.98 1.30 7.63
C ARG A 35 -34.88 0.59 8.41
N VAL A 36 -34.05 1.33 9.11
CA VAL A 36 -33.06 0.77 10.04
C VAL A 36 -33.80 0.13 11.22
N SER A 37 -33.70 -1.18 11.36
CA SER A 37 -34.27 -1.89 12.50
C SER A 37 -33.36 -1.88 13.72
N SER A 38 -32.06 -2.04 13.52
CA SER A 38 -31.06 -1.96 14.59
C SER A 38 -29.67 -1.61 14.03
N VAL A 39 -28.92 -0.91 14.85
CA VAL A 39 -27.49 -0.63 14.64
C VAL A 39 -26.72 -1.48 15.65
N HIS A 40 -25.75 -2.25 15.19
CA HIS A 40 -25.01 -3.23 16.01
C HIS A 40 -23.61 -2.75 16.38
N VAL A 41 -23.17 -1.62 15.86
CA VAL A 41 -21.81 -1.12 16.01
C VAL A 41 -21.78 0.32 16.47
N THR A 42 -20.67 0.71 17.10
CA THR A 42 -20.41 2.08 17.54
C THR A 42 -19.12 2.61 16.89
N PRO A 43 -18.99 3.93 16.72
CA PRO A 43 -17.73 4.52 16.27
C PRO A 43 -16.55 4.10 17.17
N GLY A 44 -15.40 3.79 16.55
CA GLY A 44 -14.21 3.26 17.22
C GLY A 44 -14.19 1.74 17.40
N GLN A 45 -15.30 1.04 17.19
CA GLN A 45 -15.37 -0.43 17.33
C GLN A 45 -14.59 -1.12 16.21
N VAL A 46 -13.84 -2.17 16.59
CA VAL A 46 -13.19 -3.08 15.64
C VAL A 46 -14.18 -4.13 15.19
N VAL A 47 -14.27 -4.35 13.89
CA VAL A 47 -15.18 -5.34 13.28
C VAL A 47 -14.40 -6.30 12.40
N ALA A 48 -14.84 -7.56 12.37
CA ALA A 48 -14.30 -8.60 11.52
C ALA A 48 -15.00 -8.63 10.14
N ALA A 49 -14.38 -9.28 9.16
CA ALA A 49 -15.04 -9.56 7.89
C ALA A 49 -16.31 -10.42 8.10
N GLY A 50 -17.43 -10.01 7.49
CA GLY A 50 -18.73 -10.67 7.63
C GLY A 50 -19.54 -10.26 8.86
N GLU A 51 -18.99 -9.46 9.78
CA GLU A 51 -19.69 -9.01 10.97
C GLU A 51 -20.88 -8.09 10.62
N PRO A 52 -22.08 -8.31 11.18
CA PRO A 52 -23.24 -7.48 10.91
C PRO A 52 -23.10 -6.11 11.58
N LEU A 53 -23.27 -5.05 10.79
CA LEU A 53 -23.15 -3.66 11.24
C LEU A 53 -24.50 -3.02 11.48
N VAL A 54 -25.40 -3.15 10.53
CA VAL A 54 -26.74 -2.56 10.58
C VAL A 54 -27.75 -3.55 10.00
N SER A 55 -28.88 -3.72 10.66
CA SER A 55 -30.00 -4.50 10.16
C SER A 55 -31.12 -3.60 9.67
N PHE A 56 -31.67 -3.99 8.52
CA PHE A 56 -32.82 -3.33 7.90
C PHE A 56 -34.10 -4.13 8.10
N GLY A 57 -35.22 -3.43 8.09
CA GLY A 57 -36.56 -3.99 8.19
C GLY A 57 -37.58 -3.01 7.65
N GLY A 58 -38.79 -3.14 8.10
CA GLY A 58 -39.92 -2.28 7.71
C GLY A 58 -40.93 -3.00 6.82
N PRO A 59 -42.14 -2.46 6.72
CA PRO A 59 -43.27 -3.13 6.07
C PRO A 59 -42.98 -3.55 4.62
N GLN A 60 -42.26 -2.75 3.87
CA GLN A 60 -41.95 -3.01 2.48
C GLN A 60 -41.01 -4.22 2.34
N LEU A 61 -39.85 -4.17 2.98
CA LEU A 61 -38.84 -5.26 2.89
C LEU A 61 -39.39 -6.55 3.50
N ASP A 62 -40.09 -6.47 4.61
CA ASP A 62 -40.69 -7.65 5.26
C ASP A 62 -41.82 -8.24 4.37
N GLY A 63 -42.60 -7.41 3.67
CA GLY A 63 -43.58 -7.83 2.68
C GLY A 63 -42.93 -8.55 1.49
N GLU A 64 -41.87 -7.99 0.93
CA GLU A 64 -41.10 -8.60 -0.16
C GLU A 64 -40.50 -9.96 0.25
N LEU A 65 -39.93 -10.04 1.46
CA LEU A 65 -39.44 -11.31 2.02
C LEU A 65 -40.54 -12.33 2.21
N ALA A 66 -41.74 -11.93 2.68
CA ALA A 66 -42.88 -12.81 2.83
C ALA A 66 -43.36 -13.33 1.45
N ALA A 67 -43.46 -12.46 0.45
CA ALA A 67 -43.79 -12.83 -0.93
C ALA A 67 -42.75 -13.79 -1.54
N ALA A 68 -41.46 -13.53 -1.35
CA ALA A 68 -40.40 -14.43 -1.85
C ALA A 68 -40.44 -15.80 -1.18
N ARG A 69 -40.74 -15.87 0.13
CA ARG A 69 -40.94 -17.14 0.84
C ARG A 69 -42.17 -17.90 0.31
N ALA A 70 -43.26 -17.20 -0.02
CA ALA A 70 -44.44 -17.81 -0.62
C ALA A 70 -44.12 -18.37 -2.00
N ARG A 71 -43.41 -17.62 -2.85
CA ARG A 71 -42.95 -18.11 -4.17
C ARG A 71 -42.05 -19.34 -4.06
N LEU A 72 -41.16 -19.35 -3.10
CA LEU A 72 -40.29 -20.54 -2.86
C LEU A 72 -41.13 -21.76 -2.50
N ARG A 73 -42.12 -21.61 -1.59
CA ARG A 73 -43.02 -22.71 -1.22
C ARG A 73 -43.84 -23.23 -2.42
N ALA A 74 -44.36 -22.33 -3.25
CA ALA A 74 -45.07 -22.69 -4.47
C ALA A 74 -44.16 -23.44 -5.43
N ALA A 75 -42.93 -23.00 -5.70
CA ALA A 75 -41.97 -23.69 -6.56
C ALA A 75 -41.56 -25.06 -6.01
N GLN A 76 -41.50 -25.24 -4.71
CA GLN A 76 -41.27 -26.56 -4.07
C GLN A 76 -42.45 -27.52 -4.31
N GLY A 77 -43.69 -27.02 -4.20
CA GLY A 77 -44.91 -27.77 -4.51
C GLY A 77 -44.97 -28.21 -5.99
N GLU A 78 -44.70 -27.28 -6.90
CA GLU A 78 -44.62 -27.54 -8.35
C GLU A 78 -43.57 -28.62 -8.68
N LEU A 79 -42.38 -28.52 -8.08
CA LEU A 79 -41.34 -29.51 -8.27
C LEU A 79 -41.78 -30.92 -7.80
N THR A 80 -42.43 -30.96 -6.64
CA THR A 80 -42.95 -32.24 -6.09
C THR A 80 -43.97 -32.88 -7.02
N ALA A 81 -44.92 -32.07 -7.53
CA ALA A 81 -45.93 -32.52 -8.49
C ALA A 81 -45.29 -32.99 -9.81
N ALA A 82 -44.36 -32.19 -10.36
CA ALA A 82 -43.64 -32.56 -11.59
C ALA A 82 -42.80 -33.83 -11.44
N ARG A 83 -42.16 -34.04 -10.29
CA ARG A 83 -41.42 -35.28 -9.99
C ARG A 83 -42.35 -36.48 -9.96
N ASN A 84 -43.50 -36.38 -9.33
CA ASN A 84 -44.48 -37.43 -9.28
C ASN A 84 -45.01 -37.82 -10.67
N THR A 85 -45.32 -36.79 -11.47
CA THR A 85 -45.78 -36.96 -12.86
C THR A 85 -44.71 -37.62 -13.74
N ALA A 86 -43.48 -37.12 -13.72
CA ALA A 86 -42.37 -37.70 -14.48
C ALA A 86 -42.03 -39.12 -14.03
N GLY A 87 -42.03 -39.37 -12.72
CA GLY A 87 -41.83 -40.71 -12.16
C GLY A 87 -42.95 -41.71 -12.58
N SER A 88 -44.19 -41.27 -12.59
CA SER A 88 -45.31 -42.10 -13.08
C SER A 88 -45.19 -42.37 -14.57
N ALA A 89 -44.93 -41.35 -15.38
CA ALA A 89 -44.76 -41.51 -16.82
C ALA A 89 -43.60 -42.47 -17.17
N ALA A 90 -42.49 -42.38 -16.43
CA ALA A 90 -41.34 -43.27 -16.62
C ALA A 90 -41.66 -44.75 -16.27
N ARG A 91 -42.43 -44.98 -15.22
CA ARG A 91 -42.83 -46.35 -14.82
C ARG A 91 -43.81 -47.00 -15.78
N THR A 92 -44.67 -46.23 -16.42
CA THR A 92 -45.70 -46.73 -17.34
C THR A 92 -45.25 -46.75 -18.81
N TYR A 93 -44.07 -46.23 -19.13
CA TYR A 93 -43.47 -46.28 -20.46
C TYR A 93 -42.87 -47.71 -20.72
N PRO A 94 -43.00 -48.32 -21.93
CA PRO A 94 -43.77 -47.86 -23.09
C PRO A 94 -45.22 -48.37 -23.11
N LEU A 95 -45.67 -49.11 -22.11
CA LEU A 95 -46.93 -49.86 -22.15
C LEU A 95 -48.18 -48.95 -22.15
N VAL A 96 -48.15 -47.85 -21.35
CA VAL A 96 -49.29 -46.92 -21.19
C VAL A 96 -48.92 -45.52 -21.65
N THR A 97 -47.68 -45.09 -21.41
CA THR A 97 -47.19 -43.74 -21.74
C THR A 97 -46.40 -43.77 -23.04
N ASN A 98 -46.70 -42.87 -23.99
CA ASN A 98 -45.94 -42.72 -25.21
C ASN A 98 -44.67 -41.83 -24.98
N ARG A 99 -43.76 -41.82 -26.00
CA ARG A 99 -42.51 -41.07 -25.94
C ARG A 99 -42.72 -39.54 -25.74
N GLN A 100 -43.77 -39.00 -26.37
CA GLN A 100 -44.09 -37.56 -26.31
C GLN A 100 -44.52 -37.17 -24.88
N ALA A 101 -45.39 -37.97 -24.25
CA ALA A 101 -45.88 -37.72 -22.91
C ALA A 101 -44.74 -37.89 -21.85
N LEU A 102 -43.82 -38.84 -22.04
CA LEU A 102 -42.64 -38.95 -21.21
C LEU A 102 -41.73 -37.73 -21.37
N GLY A 103 -41.46 -37.31 -22.61
CA GLY A 103 -40.64 -36.13 -22.88
C GLY A 103 -41.25 -34.85 -22.32
N SER A 104 -42.56 -34.65 -22.41
CA SER A 104 -43.24 -33.47 -21.83
C SER A 104 -43.20 -33.50 -20.30
N ALA A 105 -43.32 -34.62 -19.64
CA ALA A 105 -43.20 -34.77 -18.20
C ALA A 105 -41.75 -34.48 -17.70
N GLN A 106 -40.75 -34.92 -18.44
CA GLN A 106 -39.34 -34.61 -18.16
C GLN A 106 -39.04 -33.11 -18.35
N SER A 107 -39.56 -32.49 -19.40
CA SER A 107 -39.43 -31.05 -19.64
C SER A 107 -40.11 -30.22 -18.54
N ALA A 108 -41.30 -30.66 -18.09
CA ALA A 108 -41.99 -29.99 -16.97
C ALA A 108 -41.21 -30.12 -15.66
N LEU A 109 -40.57 -31.27 -15.42
CA LEU A 109 -39.68 -31.46 -14.26
C LEU A 109 -38.46 -30.53 -14.30
N ALA A 110 -37.81 -30.42 -15.45
CA ALA A 110 -36.66 -29.52 -15.63
C ALA A 110 -37.09 -28.05 -15.44
N ALA A 111 -38.24 -27.64 -15.97
CA ALA A 111 -38.80 -26.29 -15.79
C ALA A 111 -39.10 -25.99 -14.30
N ALA A 112 -39.69 -26.95 -13.57
CA ALA A 112 -39.96 -26.78 -12.13
C ALA A 112 -38.68 -26.70 -11.30
N GLN A 113 -37.62 -27.45 -11.65
CA GLN A 113 -36.29 -27.30 -11.04
C GLN A 113 -35.71 -25.93 -11.24
N SER A 114 -35.76 -25.40 -12.45
CA SER A 114 -35.28 -24.06 -12.77
C SER A 114 -36.03 -22.94 -11.99
N ARG A 115 -37.39 -23.10 -11.85
CA ARG A 115 -38.18 -22.17 -11.05
C ARG A 115 -37.81 -22.20 -9.56
N LEU A 116 -37.55 -23.39 -9.02
CA LEU A 116 -37.10 -23.52 -7.63
C LEU A 116 -35.77 -22.81 -7.40
N VAL A 117 -34.77 -23.01 -8.28
CA VAL A 117 -33.47 -22.35 -8.20
C VAL A 117 -33.65 -20.81 -8.27
N ALA A 118 -34.46 -20.31 -9.19
CA ALA A 118 -34.75 -18.89 -9.30
C ALA A 118 -35.41 -18.31 -8.03
N ALA A 119 -36.39 -19.03 -7.46
CA ALA A 119 -37.06 -18.61 -6.22
C ALA A 119 -36.11 -18.61 -5.01
N GLN A 120 -35.20 -19.59 -4.95
CA GLN A 120 -34.15 -19.63 -3.91
C GLN A 120 -33.19 -18.45 -4.03
N ALA A 121 -32.71 -18.16 -5.25
CA ALA A 121 -31.82 -17.04 -5.50
C ALA A 121 -32.47 -15.70 -5.15
N ALA A 122 -33.73 -15.49 -5.55
CA ALA A 122 -34.47 -14.26 -5.21
C ALA A 122 -34.61 -14.07 -3.68
N LEU A 123 -34.93 -15.13 -2.96
CA LEU A 123 -35.00 -15.08 -1.48
C LEU A 123 -33.64 -14.81 -0.84
N ALA A 124 -32.58 -15.42 -1.36
CA ALA A 124 -31.22 -15.20 -0.87
C ALA A 124 -30.77 -13.73 -1.05
N THR A 125 -31.05 -13.14 -2.21
CA THR A 125 -30.78 -11.73 -2.49
C THR A 125 -31.49 -10.78 -1.50
N LEU A 126 -32.79 -10.98 -1.30
CA LEU A 126 -33.55 -10.18 -0.33
C LEU A 126 -33.06 -10.36 1.11
N ARG A 127 -32.63 -11.57 1.49
CA ARG A 127 -32.03 -11.80 2.81
C ARG A 127 -30.69 -11.09 2.96
N ALA A 128 -29.86 -11.10 1.93
CA ALA A 128 -28.58 -10.36 1.93
C ALA A 128 -28.78 -8.85 2.07
N GLN A 129 -29.85 -8.31 1.49
CA GLN A 129 -30.22 -6.89 1.63
C GLN A 129 -30.72 -6.50 3.03
N LYS A 130 -31.09 -7.47 3.87
CA LYS A 130 -31.57 -7.22 5.22
C LYS A 130 -30.48 -6.78 6.20
N THR A 131 -29.22 -7.03 5.87
CA THR A 131 -28.10 -6.74 6.78
C THR A 131 -26.93 -6.19 5.99
N VAL A 132 -26.41 -5.06 6.43
CA VAL A 132 -25.13 -4.54 5.98
C VAL A 132 -24.05 -5.15 6.87
N SER A 133 -23.15 -5.93 6.29
CA SER A 133 -22.01 -6.53 6.98
C SER A 133 -20.70 -5.94 6.50
N SER A 134 -19.67 -5.99 7.33
CA SER A 134 -18.34 -5.56 6.95
C SER A 134 -17.74 -6.51 5.91
N PRO A 135 -17.25 -6.02 4.76
CA PRO A 135 -16.60 -6.88 3.77
C PRO A 135 -15.17 -7.30 4.16
N LEU A 136 -14.57 -6.62 5.16
CA LEU A 136 -13.19 -6.83 5.60
C LEU A 136 -13.03 -6.48 7.08
N ALA A 137 -11.87 -6.81 7.66
CA ALA A 137 -11.53 -6.37 9.01
C ALA A 137 -11.23 -4.88 9.02
N ALA A 138 -11.94 -4.12 9.85
CA ALA A 138 -11.89 -2.66 9.86
C ALA A 138 -12.16 -2.07 11.25
N VAL A 139 -11.96 -0.75 11.37
CA VAL A 139 -12.47 0.06 12.48
C VAL A 139 -13.64 0.89 11.97
N VAL A 140 -14.72 0.94 12.71
CA VAL A 140 -15.86 1.81 12.39
C VAL A 140 -15.44 3.26 12.65
N SER A 141 -15.35 4.05 11.59
CA SER A 141 -15.02 5.48 11.71
C SER A 141 -16.25 6.30 12.07
N GLU A 142 -17.35 6.03 11.39
CA GLU A 142 -18.59 6.79 11.54
C GLU A 142 -19.80 5.88 11.30
N VAL A 143 -20.86 6.12 12.07
CA VAL A 143 -22.18 5.52 11.86
C VAL A 143 -23.13 6.65 11.48
N SER A 144 -23.55 6.67 10.20
CA SER A 144 -24.36 7.77 9.64
C SER A 144 -25.88 7.55 9.79
N VAL A 145 -26.28 6.50 10.50
CA VAL A 145 -27.70 6.12 10.65
C VAL A 145 -28.08 5.83 12.09
N ALA A 146 -29.33 6.02 12.43
CA ALA A 146 -29.91 5.66 13.72
C ALA A 146 -31.03 4.62 13.57
N SER A 147 -31.26 3.81 14.61
CA SER A 147 -32.38 2.89 14.65
C SER A 147 -33.71 3.63 14.47
N GLY A 148 -34.58 3.14 13.61
CA GLY A 148 -35.83 3.75 13.23
C GLY A 148 -35.78 4.73 12.05
N ALA A 149 -34.60 5.10 11.57
CA ALA A 149 -34.43 5.99 10.42
C ALA A 149 -34.87 5.31 9.12
N ASP A 150 -35.53 6.07 8.24
CA ASP A 150 -35.86 5.63 6.88
C ASP A 150 -34.74 6.06 5.93
N LEU A 151 -34.27 5.13 5.11
CA LEU A 151 -33.16 5.32 4.18
C LEU A 151 -33.64 5.15 2.74
N SER A 152 -33.13 6.00 1.86
CA SER A 152 -33.19 5.77 0.41
C SER A 152 -32.07 4.87 -0.06
N ALA A 153 -32.23 4.25 -1.22
CA ALA A 153 -31.14 3.56 -1.88
C ALA A 153 -29.97 4.52 -2.13
N GLY A 154 -28.75 4.06 -1.89
CA GLY A 154 -27.53 4.87 -2.00
C GLY A 154 -27.17 5.69 -0.75
N ALA A 155 -28.06 5.80 0.25
CA ALA A 155 -27.75 6.52 1.50
C ALA A 155 -26.52 5.91 2.22
N PRO A 156 -25.59 6.72 2.75
CA PRO A 156 -24.47 6.23 3.55
C PRO A 156 -25.01 5.61 4.86
N VAL A 157 -24.42 4.51 5.28
CA VAL A 157 -24.82 3.76 6.48
C VAL A 157 -23.71 3.74 7.51
N VAL A 158 -22.53 3.28 7.14
CA VAL A 158 -21.34 3.16 7.99
C VAL A 158 -20.10 3.43 7.16
N THR A 159 -19.16 4.17 7.74
CA THR A 159 -17.84 4.39 7.18
C THR A 159 -16.83 3.53 7.94
N LEU A 160 -16.08 2.73 7.21
CA LEU A 160 -15.08 1.80 7.73
C LEU A 160 -13.67 2.25 7.34
N LEU A 161 -12.72 2.15 8.26
CA LEU A 161 -11.29 2.27 8.01
C LEU A 161 -10.68 0.86 8.00
N PRO A 162 -10.20 0.37 6.84
CA PRO A 162 -9.58 -0.94 6.75
C PRO A 162 -8.38 -1.07 7.69
N ARG A 163 -8.28 -2.18 8.41
CA ARG A 163 -7.12 -2.47 9.27
C ARG A 163 -6.04 -3.20 8.47
N GLY A 164 -4.77 -2.84 8.75
CA GLY A 164 -3.61 -3.52 8.18
C GLY A 164 -3.33 -3.21 6.71
N GLN A 165 -4.09 -2.30 6.10
CA GLN A 165 -3.83 -1.78 4.77
C GLN A 165 -3.33 -0.34 4.88
N LEU A 166 -2.18 -0.21 5.53
CA LEU A 166 -1.47 1.04 5.68
C LEU A 166 -0.26 1.02 4.75
N TRP A 167 0.00 2.12 4.09
CA TRP A 167 1.25 2.38 3.41
C TRP A 167 1.94 3.60 3.99
N LEU A 168 3.20 3.65 3.74
CA LEU A 168 4.01 4.78 4.08
C LEU A 168 4.23 5.58 2.80
N ARG A 169 3.73 6.79 2.74
CA ARG A 169 3.95 7.72 1.65
C ARG A 169 5.10 8.65 1.99
N ALA A 170 6.11 8.69 1.13
CA ALA A 170 7.27 9.54 1.29
C ALA A 170 7.36 10.57 0.16
N GLU A 171 7.75 11.80 0.50
CA GLU A 171 8.05 12.86 -0.44
C GLU A 171 9.57 12.95 -0.64
N TYR A 172 10.00 12.84 -1.89
CA TYR A 172 11.40 12.75 -2.28
C TYR A 172 11.75 13.81 -3.31
N PHE A 173 12.70 14.68 -2.96
CA PHE A 173 13.05 15.85 -3.77
C PHE A 173 14.23 15.65 -4.71
N ASP A 174 15.03 14.60 -4.54
CA ASP A 174 16.18 14.35 -5.41
C ASP A 174 15.75 13.83 -6.79
N ALA A 175 16.44 14.30 -7.82
CA ALA A 175 16.24 13.87 -9.20
C ALA A 175 16.91 12.50 -9.49
N ALA A 176 17.78 12.02 -8.60
CA ALA A 176 18.47 10.75 -8.79
C ALA A 176 17.48 9.58 -8.90
N PRO A 177 17.72 8.63 -9.84
CA PRO A 177 16.89 7.44 -9.94
C PRO A 177 17.01 6.61 -8.66
N ILE A 178 15.87 6.12 -8.17
CA ILE A 178 15.83 5.24 -6.99
C ILE A 178 16.22 3.83 -7.46
N PRO A 179 17.25 3.22 -6.88
CA PRO A 179 17.62 1.85 -7.22
C PRO A 179 16.49 0.87 -6.87
N SER A 180 16.21 -0.10 -7.72
CA SER A 180 15.19 -1.14 -7.45
C SER A 180 15.53 -2.02 -6.23
N THR A 181 16.81 -2.04 -5.81
CA THR A 181 17.31 -2.79 -4.65
C THR A 181 17.57 -1.87 -3.46
N ILE A 182 16.60 -1.02 -3.12
CA ILE A 182 16.71 -0.13 -1.98
C ILE A 182 16.26 -0.84 -0.69
N THR A 183 17.03 -0.70 0.37
CA THR A 183 16.59 -1.03 1.72
C THR A 183 16.13 0.26 2.39
N ALA A 184 14.94 0.25 2.96
CA ALA A 184 14.39 1.44 3.59
C ALA A 184 13.94 1.15 5.03
N HIS A 185 14.17 2.12 5.91
CA HIS A 185 13.83 2.06 7.33
C HIS A 185 13.03 3.29 7.70
N PHE A 186 11.85 3.09 8.23
CA PHE A 186 10.99 4.16 8.72
C PHE A 186 11.04 4.24 10.24
N THR A 187 11.29 5.43 10.76
CA THR A 187 11.30 5.73 12.20
C THR A 187 10.21 6.75 12.51
N PRO A 188 9.11 6.34 13.15
CA PRO A 188 8.03 7.26 13.53
C PRO A 188 8.51 8.31 14.55
N THR A 189 8.04 9.55 14.41
CA THR A 189 8.37 10.66 15.32
C THR A 189 7.89 10.43 16.75
N GLY A 190 6.85 9.60 16.93
CA GLY A 190 6.27 9.26 18.24
C GLY A 190 7.09 8.28 19.10
N GLY A 191 8.31 7.91 18.70
CA GLY A 191 9.20 7.03 19.46
C GLY A 191 8.91 5.54 19.34
N ALA A 192 8.06 5.13 18.38
CA ALA A 192 7.87 3.71 18.05
C ALA A 192 9.15 3.14 17.39
N ALA A 193 9.29 1.81 17.44
CA ALA A 193 10.45 1.12 16.87
C ALA A 193 10.58 1.37 15.36
N THR A 194 11.83 1.52 14.90
CA THR A 194 12.15 1.59 13.46
C THR A 194 11.68 0.32 12.75
N GLN A 195 11.03 0.49 11.63
CA GLN A 195 10.44 -0.59 10.81
C GLN A 195 11.15 -0.66 9.47
N THR A 196 11.45 -1.88 9.02
CA THR A 196 11.93 -2.09 7.65
C THR A 196 10.76 -2.10 6.69
N VAL A 197 10.90 -1.31 5.62
CA VAL A 197 9.87 -1.14 4.59
C VAL A 197 10.45 -1.45 3.21
N HIS A 198 9.60 -1.81 2.26
CA HIS A 198 9.98 -2.00 0.87
C HIS A 198 9.21 -1.05 -0.04
N LEU A 199 9.87 -0.57 -1.07
CA LEU A 199 9.26 0.27 -2.09
C LEU A 199 8.22 -0.55 -2.86
N VAL A 200 6.98 -0.06 -2.87
CA VAL A 200 5.87 -0.66 -3.63
C VAL A 200 5.74 0.00 -4.99
N ALA A 201 5.76 1.34 -5.00
CA ALA A 201 5.61 2.11 -6.23
C ALA A 201 6.22 3.51 -6.10
N GLU A 202 6.66 4.04 -7.24
CA GLU A 202 6.80 5.47 -7.46
C GLU A 202 5.57 5.94 -8.24
N LEU A 203 4.87 6.92 -7.72
CA LEU A 203 3.68 7.46 -8.37
C LEU A 203 4.10 8.35 -9.56
N PRO A 204 3.38 8.29 -10.69
CA PRO A 204 3.68 9.13 -11.85
C PRO A 204 3.34 10.61 -11.61
N ALA A 205 2.50 10.89 -10.60
CA ALA A 205 2.17 12.24 -10.17
C ALA A 205 3.23 12.78 -9.21
N ARG A 206 3.39 14.09 -9.18
CA ARG A 206 4.21 14.79 -8.19
C ARG A 206 3.32 15.46 -7.15
N ALA A 207 3.85 15.64 -5.96
CA ALA A 207 3.23 16.45 -4.92
C ALA A 207 3.13 17.93 -5.36
N ALA A 208 2.32 18.71 -4.66
CA ALA A 208 2.08 20.12 -4.99
C ALA A 208 3.37 20.99 -4.96
N ASP A 209 4.36 20.58 -4.19
CA ASP A 209 5.68 21.20 -4.06
C ASP A 209 6.72 20.67 -5.07
N GLY A 210 6.31 19.73 -5.95
CA GLY A 210 7.14 19.12 -6.98
C GLY A 210 7.89 17.86 -6.55
N ALA A 211 7.74 17.40 -5.30
CA ALA A 211 8.34 16.17 -4.82
C ALA A 211 7.84 14.93 -5.59
N ARG A 212 8.69 13.94 -5.70
CA ARG A 212 8.31 12.59 -6.15
C ARG A 212 7.61 11.89 -5.01
N ILE A 213 6.54 11.18 -5.31
CA ILE A 213 5.77 10.45 -4.32
C ILE A 213 6.14 8.99 -4.40
N LEU A 214 6.57 8.43 -3.27
CA LEU A 214 6.99 7.03 -3.14
C LEU A 214 6.11 6.36 -2.11
N ASP A 215 5.52 5.23 -2.48
CA ASP A 215 4.73 4.42 -1.58
C ASP A 215 5.51 3.18 -1.15
N PHE A 216 5.58 2.97 0.16
CA PHE A 216 6.24 1.84 0.80
C PHE A 216 5.25 1.02 1.62
N ALA A 217 5.55 -0.27 1.77
CA ALA A 217 4.83 -1.16 2.67
C ALA A 217 5.77 -1.75 3.73
N ALA A 218 5.25 -2.03 4.92
CA ALA A 218 5.99 -2.73 5.96
C ALA A 218 6.23 -4.19 5.56
N ILE A 219 7.42 -4.71 5.83
CA ILE A 219 7.77 -6.11 5.57
C ILE A 219 7.10 -7.04 6.61
N SER A 220 6.88 -6.54 7.82
CA SER A 220 6.23 -7.25 8.92
C SER A 220 5.07 -6.42 9.47
N PRO A 221 4.10 -7.03 10.20
CA PRO A 221 3.03 -6.26 10.82
C PRO A 221 3.57 -5.10 11.63
N ALA A 222 3.21 -3.89 11.24
CA ALA A 222 3.62 -2.67 11.90
C ALA A 222 2.54 -2.16 12.85
N ALA A 223 2.93 -1.61 13.98
CA ALA A 223 2.03 -0.95 14.92
C ALA A 223 1.77 0.51 14.51
N TRP A 224 1.60 0.75 13.21
CA TRP A 224 1.36 2.09 12.67
C TRP A 224 -0.10 2.50 12.83
N GLN A 225 -0.29 3.79 12.97
CA GLN A 225 -1.60 4.43 12.86
C GLN A 225 -1.60 5.37 11.64
N ALA A 226 -2.75 5.48 10.99
CA ALA A 226 -2.90 6.47 9.93
C ALA A 226 -2.68 7.87 10.50
N GLY A 227 -1.81 8.65 9.83
CA GLY A 227 -1.38 9.95 10.30
C GLY A 227 -0.04 9.96 11.03
N ASP A 228 0.54 8.80 11.39
CA ASP A 228 1.91 8.76 11.91
C ASP A 228 2.87 9.34 10.87
N THR A 229 3.78 10.17 11.33
CA THR A 229 4.82 10.80 10.50
C THR A 229 6.20 10.45 11.03
N GLY A 230 7.21 10.50 10.17
CA GLY A 230 8.56 10.20 10.60
C GLY A 230 9.62 10.30 9.51
N ASP A 231 10.83 9.91 9.86
CA ASP A 231 11.97 9.88 8.96
C ASP A 231 12.07 8.53 8.26
N LEU A 232 12.21 8.56 6.95
CA LEU A 232 12.46 7.42 6.08
C LEU A 232 13.90 7.48 5.58
N VAL A 233 14.73 6.56 6.04
CA VAL A 233 16.10 6.40 5.57
C VAL A 233 16.12 5.34 4.48
N MET A 234 16.49 5.74 3.28
CA MET A 234 16.63 4.89 2.12
C MET A 234 18.10 4.64 1.85
N SER A 235 18.54 3.38 1.91
CA SER A 235 19.93 2.98 1.69
C SER A 235 20.07 2.25 0.37
N GLY A 236 20.92 2.79 -0.50
CA GLY A 236 21.25 2.18 -1.78
C GLY A 236 22.22 0.99 -1.63
N PRO A 237 22.58 0.29 -2.72
CA PRO A 237 23.56 -0.79 -2.65
C PRO A 237 24.95 -0.27 -2.25
N PRO A 238 25.72 -1.06 -1.49
CA PRO A 238 27.08 -0.69 -1.11
C PRO A 238 27.95 -0.49 -2.36
N ARG A 239 28.77 0.56 -2.35
CA ARG A 239 29.68 0.91 -3.43
C ARG A 239 31.12 0.98 -2.90
N ALA A 240 32.06 0.55 -3.71
CA ALA A 240 33.46 0.76 -3.39
C ALA A 240 33.78 2.26 -3.46
N ALA A 241 34.42 2.77 -2.42
CA ALA A 241 34.85 4.15 -2.30
C ALA A 241 36.19 4.21 -1.56
N VAL A 242 36.69 5.42 -1.36
CA VAL A 242 37.97 5.66 -0.71
C VAL A 242 37.76 6.66 0.40
N ALA A 243 38.34 6.41 1.58
CA ALA A 243 38.32 7.35 2.69
C ALA A 243 39.65 8.08 2.78
N VAL A 244 39.60 9.39 2.98
CA VAL A 244 40.75 10.24 3.29
C VAL A 244 40.43 11.14 4.49
N PRO A 245 41.41 11.50 5.31
CA PRO A 245 41.20 12.48 6.38
C PRO A 245 40.65 13.81 5.81
N ALA A 246 39.71 14.43 6.51
CA ALA A 246 39.12 15.70 6.09
C ALA A 246 40.18 16.81 5.83
N SER A 247 41.31 16.75 6.56
CA SER A 247 42.45 17.67 6.39
C SER A 247 43.17 17.57 5.03
N ALA A 248 42.93 16.50 4.27
CA ALA A 248 43.48 16.31 2.94
C ALA A 248 42.66 16.99 1.85
N LEU A 249 41.40 17.38 2.15
CA LEU A 249 40.50 17.98 1.18
C LEU A 249 40.75 19.48 1.07
N ILE A 250 40.80 19.95 -0.16
CA ILE A 250 41.01 21.35 -0.49
C ILE A 250 39.89 21.81 -1.41
N LEU A 251 39.20 22.86 -1.03
CA LEU A 251 38.20 23.51 -1.87
C LEU A 251 38.84 24.66 -2.62
N ASP A 252 38.83 24.62 -3.94
CA ASP A 252 39.33 25.66 -4.81
C ASP A 252 38.38 25.92 -5.97
N ALA A 253 37.99 27.17 -6.19
CA ALA A 253 37.07 27.60 -7.24
C ALA A 253 35.78 26.73 -7.33
N GLY A 254 35.21 26.33 -6.16
CA GLY A 254 33.97 25.53 -6.10
C GLY A 254 34.17 24.05 -6.42
N LYS A 255 35.41 23.55 -6.57
CA LYS A 255 35.73 22.14 -6.79
C LYS A 255 36.61 21.60 -5.66
N TRP A 256 36.43 20.34 -5.35
CA TRP A 256 37.24 19.66 -4.35
C TRP A 256 38.44 18.96 -4.97
N TYR A 257 39.58 19.09 -4.31
CA TYR A 257 40.85 18.50 -4.69
C TYR A 257 41.51 17.79 -3.52
N VAL A 258 42.35 16.83 -3.84
CA VAL A 258 43.38 16.29 -2.95
C VAL A 258 44.73 16.45 -3.63
N LEU A 259 45.77 16.59 -2.82
CA LEU A 259 47.15 16.51 -3.33
C LEU A 259 47.64 15.06 -3.21
N THR A 260 47.92 14.47 -4.33
CA THR A 260 48.58 13.15 -4.42
C THR A 260 50.09 13.32 -4.51
N ASP A 261 50.81 12.44 -3.85
CA ASP A 261 52.28 12.40 -3.89
C ASP A 261 52.73 11.10 -4.58
N THR A 262 53.32 11.27 -5.75
CA THR A 262 53.92 10.14 -6.48
C THR A 262 55.44 10.38 -6.60
N SER A 263 56.19 9.70 -5.73
CA SER A 263 57.66 9.77 -5.70
C SER A 263 58.20 11.22 -5.53
N GLY A 264 57.56 12.01 -4.63
CA GLY A 264 57.97 13.40 -4.36
C GLY A 264 57.36 14.44 -5.31
N LYS A 265 56.59 14.02 -6.32
CA LYS A 265 55.88 14.91 -7.22
C LYS A 265 54.43 15.09 -6.73
N LEU A 266 54.08 16.29 -6.36
CA LEU A 266 52.72 16.65 -5.94
C LEU A 266 51.87 16.94 -7.17
N ALA A 267 50.71 16.28 -7.24
CA ALA A 267 49.70 16.50 -8.28
C ALA A 267 48.35 16.86 -7.69
N ARG A 268 47.65 17.82 -8.31
CA ARG A 268 46.30 18.21 -7.94
C ARG A 268 45.32 17.22 -8.57
N GLN A 269 44.60 16.47 -7.77
CA GLN A 269 43.62 15.49 -8.20
C GLN A 269 42.22 15.97 -7.86
N PRO A 270 41.34 16.24 -8.84
CA PRO A 270 39.94 16.60 -8.56
C PRO A 270 39.21 15.37 -8.02
N VAL A 271 38.37 15.58 -7.00
CA VAL A 271 37.64 14.54 -6.32
C VAL A 271 36.20 14.98 -6.03
N VAL A 272 35.32 14.02 -5.87
CA VAL A 272 33.93 14.24 -5.41
C VAL A 272 33.83 13.69 -3.99
N PRO A 273 33.74 14.55 -2.97
CA PRO A 273 33.52 14.09 -1.61
C PRO A 273 32.09 13.60 -1.42
N GLY A 274 31.92 12.58 -0.61
CA GLY A 274 30.67 12.08 -0.07
C GLY A 274 30.53 12.42 1.41
N PRO A 275 29.81 11.63 2.21
CA PRO A 275 29.62 11.91 3.62
C PRO A 275 30.90 11.73 4.44
N ALA A 276 30.93 12.44 5.55
CA ALA A 276 31.96 12.27 6.56
C ALA A 276 31.72 11.00 7.39
N GLN A 277 32.79 10.27 7.68
CA GLN A 277 32.79 9.13 8.59
C GLN A 277 33.83 9.36 9.68
N GLY A 278 33.39 9.92 10.80
CA GLY A 278 34.30 10.35 11.88
C GLY A 278 35.20 11.50 11.42
N THR A 279 36.53 11.29 11.44
CA THR A 279 37.55 12.24 10.96
C THR A 279 37.86 12.13 9.47
N ASP A 280 37.36 11.09 8.83
CA ASP A 280 37.57 10.83 7.40
C ASP A 280 36.37 11.26 6.57
N VAL A 281 36.62 11.56 5.30
CA VAL A 281 35.59 11.84 4.31
C VAL A 281 35.67 10.77 3.21
N VAL A 282 34.52 10.25 2.84
CA VAL A 282 34.41 9.30 1.75
C VAL A 282 34.56 10.04 0.42
N ILE A 283 35.43 9.58 -0.44
CA ILE A 283 35.60 10.07 -1.81
C ILE A 283 34.88 9.09 -2.74
N THR A 284 33.83 9.56 -3.38
CA THR A 284 32.98 8.74 -4.25
C THR A 284 33.55 8.58 -5.64
N THR A 285 34.26 9.59 -6.15
CA THR A 285 34.92 9.56 -7.45
C THR A 285 36.22 10.40 -7.44
N GLY A 286 37.14 10.04 -8.33
CA GLY A 286 38.35 10.84 -8.57
C GLY A 286 39.60 10.34 -7.86
N LEU A 287 39.52 9.35 -6.95
CA LEU A 287 40.69 8.81 -6.25
C LEU A 287 40.64 7.27 -6.23
N ARG A 288 41.81 6.65 -6.36
CA ARG A 288 41.97 5.18 -6.27
C ARG A 288 42.49 4.77 -4.89
N PRO A 289 42.11 3.58 -4.39
CA PRO A 289 42.68 3.05 -3.16
C PRO A 289 44.21 2.95 -3.24
N GLY A 290 44.88 3.20 -2.11
CA GLY A 290 46.33 3.06 -1.98
C GLY A 290 47.14 4.25 -2.47
N VAL A 291 46.51 5.23 -3.16
CA VAL A 291 47.23 6.43 -3.62
C VAL A 291 47.64 7.27 -2.39
N PRO A 292 48.94 7.66 -2.26
CA PRO A 292 49.41 8.50 -1.21
C PRO A 292 48.82 9.91 -1.31
N VAL A 293 48.14 10.39 -0.27
CA VAL A 293 47.50 11.71 -0.22
C VAL A 293 48.16 12.53 0.87
N VAL A 294 48.42 13.81 0.59
CA VAL A 294 48.98 14.76 1.56
C VAL A 294 47.91 15.11 2.56
N VAL A 295 48.15 14.87 3.84
CA VAL A 295 47.17 15.12 4.93
C VAL A 295 47.59 16.27 5.85
N ARG A 296 48.87 16.64 5.85
CA ARG A 296 49.39 17.73 6.66
C ARG A 296 49.81 18.89 5.78
N GLU A 297 49.32 20.07 6.12
CA GLU A 297 49.65 21.31 5.35
C GLU A 297 49.19 21.24 3.87
N ALA A 298 48.21 20.37 3.56
CA ALA A 298 47.76 20.16 2.19
C ALA A 298 47.31 21.47 1.51
N TYR A 299 46.58 22.31 2.22
CA TYR A 299 46.15 23.63 1.73
C TYR A 299 47.33 24.56 1.40
N LEU A 300 48.34 24.64 2.26
CA LEU A 300 49.54 25.49 2.04
C LEU A 300 50.34 24.99 0.86
N LEU A 301 50.53 23.70 0.74
CA LEU A 301 51.24 23.09 -0.37
C LEU A 301 50.50 23.21 -1.72
N TYR A 302 49.17 23.21 -1.66
CA TYR A 302 48.33 23.42 -2.84
C TYR A 302 48.50 24.87 -3.38
N HIS A 303 48.55 25.85 -2.50
CA HIS A 303 48.66 27.26 -2.86
C HIS A 303 50.11 27.78 -2.88
N ARG A 304 51.11 26.91 -2.69
CA ARG A 304 52.53 27.29 -2.61
C ARG A 304 53.00 28.20 -3.72
N ASN A 305 52.48 28.04 -4.97
CA ASN A 305 52.87 28.81 -6.12
C ASN A 305 51.90 30.00 -6.40
N PHE A 306 50.94 30.26 -5.55
CA PHE A 306 49.97 31.35 -5.78
C PHE A 306 50.64 32.74 -5.73
N ALA A 307 51.57 32.94 -4.80
CA ALA A 307 52.33 34.19 -4.71
C ALA A 307 53.17 34.48 -5.99
N ALA A 308 53.57 33.45 -6.73
CA ALA A 308 54.31 33.60 -8.01
C ALA A 308 53.38 33.92 -9.20
N GLN A 309 52.08 33.74 -9.05
CA GLN A 309 51.05 34.04 -10.06
C GLN A 309 50.27 35.33 -9.78
N TYR A 310 50.46 35.92 -8.60
CA TYR A 310 49.78 37.16 -8.24
C TYR A 310 50.55 38.36 -8.82
N THR A 311 49.97 38.96 -9.86
CA THR A 311 50.36 40.28 -10.33
C THR A 311 49.48 41.28 -9.64
N PRO A 312 50.03 42.20 -8.75
CA PRO A 312 49.21 43.20 -8.13
C PRO A 312 48.59 44.10 -9.21
N PRO A 313 47.34 44.54 -9.06
CA PRO A 313 46.79 45.56 -9.94
C PRO A 313 47.55 46.87 -9.72
N ASP A 314 47.91 47.54 -10.80
CA ASP A 314 48.52 48.88 -10.82
C ASP A 314 47.63 49.96 -10.18
#